data_dccfcf102327e593357cc94522fa0693
#
_entry.id   dccfcf102327e593357cc94522fa0693
#
_cell.length_a   1.000
_cell.length_b   1.000
_cell.length_c   1.000
_cell.angle_alpha   90.00
_cell.angle_beta   90.00
_cell.angle_gamma   90.00
#
_symmetry.space_group_name_H-M   'P 1'
#
loop_
_entity.id
_entity.type
_entity.pdbx_description
1 polymer ?
#
loop_
_entity_poly.entity_id
_entity_poly.type
_entity_poly.pdbx_seq_one_letter_code
_entity_poly.pdbx_strand_id
1 'polypeptide(L)'
;MATEVTGQPFDLRIPEIRDDPYPFYARMREEDPVHRGPFGEWIVTRYDDVAMVLNDPRFSNDVRITELHRRRMEAMGERAAEFDTTFSMIGMDPPDHTRLRRLVQSGFSPRRVDALRPRIEQLVEGMLDPLARDGAMDLMAGFALPLPVTVICELLGVPVSDQPLFHDLVQRMLEDDGELDEILERSFHARVELEEYMGGLLEERRAHPRDDLMSALVRVEQELSLIHI
;
A
#
# COMPACT_ATOMS: atom_id res chain seq x y z
N MET A 1 27.57 -12.04 -11.70
CA MET A 1 27.38 -11.45 -13.02
C MET A 1 25.91 -11.54 -13.32
N ALA A 2 25.21 -10.41 -13.50
CA ALA A 2 23.82 -10.43 -13.94
C ALA A 2 23.80 -10.99 -15.37
N THR A 3 22.95 -11.97 -15.64
CA THR A 3 22.81 -12.55 -16.99
C THR A 3 22.05 -11.54 -17.83
N GLU A 4 22.69 -11.07 -18.92
CA GLU A 4 22.05 -10.13 -19.84
C GLU A 4 21.02 -10.87 -20.70
N VAL A 5 19.75 -10.65 -20.42
CA VAL A 5 18.69 -11.05 -21.35
C VAL A 5 18.61 -9.97 -22.43
N THR A 6 19.16 -10.23 -23.64
CA THR A 6 19.30 -9.28 -24.77
C THR A 6 20.42 -8.26 -24.71
N GLY A 7 21.44 -8.44 -23.86
CA GLY A 7 22.52 -7.43 -23.74
C GLY A 7 22.13 -6.21 -22.90
N GLN A 8 20.90 -6.15 -22.37
CA GLN A 8 20.48 -5.15 -21.37
C GLN A 8 20.03 -5.86 -20.10
N PRO A 9 20.45 -5.39 -18.91
CA PRO A 9 19.95 -5.91 -17.65
C PRO A 9 18.45 -5.61 -17.55
N PHE A 10 17.67 -6.54 -16.96
CA PHE A 10 16.28 -6.26 -16.62
C PHE A 10 16.24 -5.24 -15.47
N ASP A 11 15.78 -4.05 -15.79
CA ASP A 11 15.68 -2.96 -14.83
C ASP A 11 14.43 -2.12 -15.14
N LEU A 12 13.43 -2.16 -14.25
CA LEU A 12 12.19 -1.39 -14.40
C LEU A 12 12.39 0.14 -14.31
N ARG A 13 13.57 0.62 -13.96
CA ARG A 13 13.92 2.05 -14.04
C ARG A 13 14.20 2.49 -15.48
N ILE A 14 14.48 1.55 -16.39
CA ILE A 14 14.61 1.84 -17.81
C ILE A 14 13.20 2.11 -18.36
N PRO A 15 12.92 3.31 -18.90
CA PRO A 15 11.56 3.68 -19.32
C PRO A 15 10.93 2.70 -20.29
N GLU A 16 11.70 2.19 -21.27
CA GLU A 16 11.23 1.27 -22.29
C GLU A 16 10.78 -0.07 -21.70
N ILE A 17 11.42 -0.52 -20.61
CA ILE A 17 11.04 -1.76 -19.91
C ILE A 17 9.84 -1.49 -18.98
N ARG A 18 9.80 -0.33 -18.33
CA ARG A 18 8.69 0.05 -17.46
C ARG A 18 7.40 0.23 -18.24
N ASP A 19 7.46 0.86 -19.41
CA ASP A 19 6.28 1.17 -20.23
C ASP A 19 5.67 -0.08 -20.87
N ASP A 20 6.51 -1.08 -21.27
CA ASP A 20 6.05 -2.41 -21.71
C ASP A 20 6.99 -3.52 -21.22
N PRO A 21 6.80 -4.05 -20.00
CA PRO A 21 7.63 -5.10 -19.41
C PRO A 21 7.33 -6.50 -19.98
N TYR A 22 6.21 -6.71 -20.66
CA TYR A 22 5.72 -8.03 -21.04
C TYR A 22 6.63 -8.79 -22.01
N PRO A 23 7.25 -8.18 -23.05
CA PRO A 23 8.22 -8.86 -23.90
C PRO A 23 9.43 -9.38 -23.11
N PHE A 24 9.91 -8.61 -22.11
CA PHE A 24 10.98 -9.03 -21.21
C PHE A 24 10.57 -10.21 -20.35
N TYR A 25 9.41 -10.14 -19.71
CA TYR A 25 8.89 -11.26 -18.91
C TYR A 25 8.70 -12.53 -19.75
N ALA A 26 8.21 -12.42 -21.00
CA ALA A 26 8.05 -13.56 -21.90
C ALA A 26 9.39 -14.25 -22.14
N ARG A 27 10.42 -13.48 -22.46
CA ARG A 27 11.78 -13.99 -22.70
C ARG A 27 12.40 -14.57 -21.44
N MET A 28 12.31 -13.89 -20.30
CA MET A 28 12.83 -14.40 -19.04
C MET A 28 12.18 -15.74 -18.66
N ARG A 29 10.87 -15.93 -18.91
CA ARG A 29 10.20 -17.21 -18.67
C ARG A 29 10.80 -18.37 -19.44
N GLU A 30 11.30 -18.11 -20.66
CA GLU A 30 11.88 -19.12 -21.53
C GLU A 30 13.37 -19.36 -21.25
N GLU A 31 14.14 -18.28 -21.11
CA GLU A 31 15.61 -18.33 -21.09
C GLU A 31 16.19 -18.38 -19.69
N ASP A 32 15.63 -17.62 -18.73
CA ASP A 32 16.15 -17.50 -17.35
C ASP A 32 15.02 -17.20 -16.35
N PRO A 33 14.15 -18.18 -16.06
CA PRO A 33 12.92 -17.97 -15.29
C PRO A 33 13.14 -17.62 -13.82
N VAL A 34 14.34 -17.83 -13.28
CA VAL A 34 14.79 -17.41 -11.94
C VAL A 34 16.04 -16.56 -12.11
N HIS A 35 15.82 -15.33 -12.48
CA HIS A 35 16.86 -14.37 -12.83
C HIS A 35 17.44 -13.66 -11.62
N ARG A 36 18.76 -13.37 -11.66
CA ARG A 36 19.38 -12.52 -10.64
C ARG A 36 19.48 -11.09 -11.16
N GLY A 37 18.71 -10.20 -10.53
CA GLY A 37 18.68 -8.79 -10.89
C GLY A 37 19.95 -8.03 -10.52
N PRO A 38 20.08 -6.79 -11.02
CA PRO A 38 21.28 -5.97 -10.89
C PRO A 38 21.61 -5.58 -9.44
N PHE A 39 20.63 -5.59 -8.53
CA PHE A 39 20.83 -5.28 -7.10
C PHE A 39 21.00 -6.53 -6.23
N GLY A 40 21.06 -7.71 -6.86
CA GLY A 40 21.19 -8.99 -6.17
C GLY A 40 19.87 -9.63 -5.75
N GLU A 41 18.74 -9.04 -6.13
CA GLU A 41 17.41 -9.59 -5.97
C GLU A 41 17.20 -10.79 -6.91
N TRP A 42 16.26 -11.66 -6.55
CA TRP A 42 15.80 -12.74 -7.42
C TRP A 42 14.47 -12.36 -8.07
N ILE A 43 14.43 -12.41 -9.39
CA ILE A 43 13.24 -12.14 -10.20
C ILE A 43 12.70 -13.47 -10.70
N VAL A 44 11.47 -13.79 -10.33
CA VAL A 44 10.81 -15.05 -10.64
C VAL A 44 9.66 -14.76 -11.61
N THR A 45 9.61 -15.47 -12.74
CA THR A 45 8.70 -15.10 -13.85
C THR A 45 7.69 -16.18 -14.24
N ARG A 46 7.88 -17.45 -13.84
CA ARG A 46 6.90 -18.52 -14.09
C ARG A 46 5.82 -18.51 -13.05
N TYR A 47 4.57 -18.74 -13.46
CA TYR A 47 3.41 -18.72 -12.58
C TYR A 47 3.55 -19.66 -11.37
N ASP A 48 3.95 -20.92 -11.61
CA ASP A 48 4.07 -21.91 -10.54
C ASP A 48 5.16 -21.54 -9.52
N ASP A 49 6.28 -20.98 -9.99
CA ASP A 49 7.37 -20.51 -9.14
C ASP A 49 6.94 -19.29 -8.31
N VAL A 50 6.23 -18.33 -8.94
CA VAL A 50 5.66 -17.17 -8.21
C VAL A 50 4.63 -17.63 -7.20
N ALA A 51 3.70 -18.52 -7.57
CA ALA A 51 2.70 -19.06 -6.68
C ALA A 51 3.34 -19.81 -5.49
N MET A 52 4.42 -20.56 -5.74
CA MET A 52 5.19 -21.22 -4.69
C MET A 52 5.81 -20.19 -3.73
N VAL A 53 6.52 -19.18 -4.23
CA VAL A 53 7.13 -18.14 -3.39
C VAL A 53 6.10 -17.42 -2.52
N LEU A 54 4.93 -17.09 -3.08
CA LEU A 54 3.88 -16.36 -2.35
C LEU A 54 3.17 -17.21 -1.29
N ASN A 55 3.20 -18.53 -1.38
CA ASN A 55 2.46 -19.42 -0.48
C ASN A 55 3.35 -20.25 0.46
N ASP A 56 4.64 -20.35 0.21
CA ASP A 56 5.55 -21.16 1.01
C ASP A 56 6.02 -20.38 2.26
N PRO A 57 5.75 -20.88 3.48
CA PRO A 57 6.09 -20.18 4.72
C PRO A 57 7.60 -20.02 4.97
N ARG A 58 8.44 -20.58 4.14
CA ARG A 58 9.90 -20.37 4.19
C ARG A 58 10.31 -19.00 3.63
N PHE A 59 9.45 -18.34 2.85
CA PHE A 59 9.67 -16.99 2.37
C PHE A 59 9.07 -15.99 3.34
N SER A 60 9.85 -14.99 3.68
CA SER A 60 9.47 -13.92 4.59
C SER A 60 9.04 -12.68 3.81
N ASN A 61 8.04 -11.95 4.31
CA ASN A 61 7.67 -10.63 3.84
C ASN A 61 8.42 -9.51 4.58
N ASP A 62 9.19 -9.85 5.62
CA ASP A 62 9.93 -8.87 6.41
C ASP A 62 11.19 -8.42 5.66
N VAL A 63 11.12 -7.26 5.03
CA VAL A 63 12.25 -6.69 4.29
C VAL A 63 13.47 -6.42 5.17
N ARG A 64 13.29 -6.27 6.50
CA ARG A 64 14.38 -5.98 7.46
C ARG A 64 15.42 -7.10 7.54
N ILE A 65 15.03 -8.34 7.22
CA ILE A 65 15.96 -9.48 7.19
C ILE A 65 16.81 -9.53 5.93
N THR A 66 16.56 -8.65 4.95
CA THR A 66 17.25 -8.68 3.66
C THR A 66 18.58 -7.92 3.72
N GLU A 67 19.56 -8.42 2.98
CA GLU A 67 20.85 -7.76 2.79
C GLU A 67 20.69 -6.37 2.13
N LEU A 68 19.72 -6.23 1.24
CA LEU A 68 19.40 -4.96 0.59
C LEU A 68 18.94 -3.90 1.60
N HIS A 69 18.04 -4.29 2.51
CA HIS A 69 17.58 -3.40 3.59
C HIS A 69 18.75 -3.00 4.51
N ARG A 70 19.58 -3.98 4.91
CA ARG A 70 20.74 -3.72 5.75
C ARG A 70 21.69 -2.70 5.12
N ARG A 71 22.05 -2.90 3.85
CA ARG A 71 22.92 -1.96 3.10
C ARG A 71 22.31 -0.57 2.98
N ARG A 72 20.97 -0.51 2.76
CA ARG A 72 20.25 0.76 2.69
C ARG A 72 20.31 1.50 4.03
N MET A 73 20.04 0.82 5.15
CA MET A 73 20.11 1.41 6.48
C MET A 73 21.53 1.89 6.80
N GLU A 74 22.56 1.12 6.44
CA GLU A 74 23.96 1.52 6.59
C GLU A 74 24.29 2.79 5.78
N ALA A 75 23.81 2.88 4.54
CA ALA A 75 24.01 4.05 3.68
C ALA A 75 23.29 5.31 4.20
N MET A 76 22.15 5.15 4.88
CA MET A 76 21.38 6.24 5.47
C MET A 76 21.98 6.76 6.79
N GLY A 77 22.84 5.98 7.46
CA GLY A 77 23.50 6.39 8.71
C GLY A 77 22.50 6.75 9.81
N GLU A 78 22.64 7.94 10.41
CA GLU A 78 21.77 8.40 11.50
C GLU A 78 20.29 8.53 11.08
N ARG A 79 20.01 8.81 9.81
CA ARG A 79 18.65 8.88 9.27
C ARG A 79 17.93 7.51 9.23
N ALA A 80 18.66 6.41 9.33
CA ALA A 80 18.10 5.08 9.32
C ALA A 80 17.05 4.88 10.44
N ALA A 81 17.26 5.50 11.61
CA ALA A 81 16.33 5.41 12.72
C ALA A 81 14.95 6.03 12.43
N GLU A 82 14.89 7.05 11.57
CA GLU A 82 13.64 7.69 11.14
C GLU A 82 12.83 6.76 10.22
N PHE A 83 13.52 5.94 9.43
CA PHE A 83 12.91 5.05 8.45
C PHE A 83 12.56 3.65 8.99
N ASP A 84 13.20 3.23 10.09
CA ASP A 84 13.01 1.88 10.66
C ASP A 84 11.73 1.76 11.51
N THR A 85 11.10 2.86 11.87
CA THR A 85 9.91 2.89 12.72
C THR A 85 8.63 2.46 12.02
N THR A 86 8.68 2.16 10.73
CA THR A 86 7.45 1.93 9.96
C THR A 86 7.10 0.48 9.84
N PHE A 87 6.31 0.02 10.75
CA PHE A 87 5.68 -1.29 10.67
C PHE A 87 4.44 -1.23 9.78
N SER A 88 4.57 -1.74 8.55
CA SER A 88 3.40 -2.04 7.73
C SER A 88 3.03 -3.51 7.91
N MET A 89 1.74 -3.80 8.10
CA MET A 89 1.24 -5.18 8.20
C MET A 89 1.65 -6.03 6.98
N ILE A 90 1.79 -5.42 5.80
CA ILE A 90 2.22 -6.10 4.57
C ILE A 90 3.66 -6.62 4.70
N GLY A 91 4.52 -5.91 5.42
CA GLY A 91 5.93 -6.25 5.64
C GLY A 91 6.20 -7.04 6.91
N MET A 92 5.20 -7.71 7.47
CA MET A 92 5.34 -8.50 8.70
C MET A 92 5.17 -9.99 8.45
N ASP A 93 5.86 -10.78 9.27
CA ASP A 93 5.68 -12.22 9.35
C ASP A 93 4.85 -12.64 10.58
N PRO A 94 4.29 -13.87 10.61
CA PRO A 94 3.75 -14.45 11.84
C PRO A 94 4.80 -14.48 12.95
N PRO A 95 4.40 -14.24 14.24
CA PRO A 95 3.04 -14.12 14.74
C PRO A 95 2.42 -12.73 14.64
N ASP A 96 3.20 -11.67 14.45
CA ASP A 96 2.73 -10.27 14.49
C ASP A 96 1.75 -9.98 13.35
N HIS A 97 2.06 -10.39 12.11
CA HIS A 97 1.13 -10.31 11.00
C HIS A 97 -0.21 -10.95 11.33
N THR A 98 -0.19 -12.18 11.87
CA THR A 98 -1.41 -12.93 12.19
C THR A 98 -2.24 -12.20 13.25
N ARG A 99 -1.58 -11.62 14.25
CA ARG A 99 -2.21 -10.85 15.32
C ARG A 99 -2.90 -9.59 14.76
N LEU A 100 -2.16 -8.75 14.03
CA LEU A 100 -2.70 -7.51 13.46
C LEU A 100 -3.80 -7.77 12.42
N ARG A 101 -3.59 -8.74 11.51
CA ARG A 101 -4.58 -9.11 10.51
C ARG A 101 -5.92 -9.53 11.14
N ARG A 102 -5.87 -10.29 12.25
CA ARG A 102 -7.08 -10.72 12.98
C ARG A 102 -7.85 -9.52 13.55
N LEU A 103 -7.14 -8.49 14.05
CA LEU A 103 -7.73 -7.25 14.53
C LEU A 103 -8.45 -6.52 13.39
N VAL A 104 -7.77 -6.30 12.29
CA VAL A 104 -8.29 -5.56 11.13
C VAL A 104 -9.46 -6.30 10.48
N GLN A 105 -9.39 -7.64 10.37
CA GLN A 105 -10.47 -8.46 9.77
C GLN A 105 -11.84 -8.27 10.44
N SER A 106 -11.89 -7.99 11.73
CA SER A 106 -13.15 -7.73 12.42
C SER A 106 -13.88 -6.50 11.88
N GLY A 107 -13.12 -5.49 11.41
CA GLY A 107 -13.63 -4.28 10.77
C GLY A 107 -14.08 -4.47 9.32
N PHE A 108 -13.56 -5.49 8.61
CA PHE A 108 -13.86 -5.82 7.21
C PHE A 108 -14.75 -7.04 7.08
N SER A 109 -15.74 -7.20 7.97
CA SER A 109 -16.69 -8.30 7.85
C SER A 109 -17.52 -8.19 6.55
N PRO A 110 -17.93 -9.30 5.92
CA PRO A 110 -18.77 -9.29 4.71
C PRO A 110 -20.00 -8.39 4.85
N ARG A 111 -20.66 -8.43 6.02
CA ARG A 111 -21.82 -7.59 6.30
C ARG A 111 -21.50 -6.09 6.25
N ARG A 112 -20.36 -5.66 6.75
CA ARG A 112 -19.94 -4.24 6.69
C ARG A 112 -19.58 -3.83 5.27
N VAL A 113 -18.89 -4.68 4.53
CA VAL A 113 -18.56 -4.44 3.13
C VAL A 113 -19.83 -4.33 2.27
N ASP A 114 -20.78 -5.24 2.45
CA ASP A 114 -22.08 -5.20 1.74
C ASP A 114 -22.89 -3.94 2.10
N ALA A 115 -22.79 -3.44 3.33
CA ALA A 115 -23.47 -2.22 3.76
C ALA A 115 -22.95 -0.94 3.06
N LEU A 116 -21.74 -0.98 2.48
CA LEU A 116 -21.20 0.14 1.69
C LEU A 116 -21.85 0.27 0.30
N ARG A 117 -22.45 -0.81 -0.24
CA ARG A 117 -22.97 -0.83 -1.60
C ARG A 117 -23.94 0.32 -1.92
N PRO A 118 -25.01 0.59 -1.12
CA PRO A 118 -25.94 1.68 -1.43
C PRO A 118 -25.25 3.05 -1.42
N ARG A 119 -24.25 3.21 -0.55
CA ARG A 119 -23.48 4.45 -0.50
C ARG A 119 -22.56 4.63 -1.70
N ILE A 120 -21.90 3.56 -2.13
CA ILE A 120 -21.07 3.54 -3.34
C ILE A 120 -21.92 3.87 -4.57
N GLU A 121 -23.11 3.28 -4.70
CA GLU A 121 -24.04 3.58 -5.79
C GLU A 121 -24.42 5.06 -5.82
N GLN A 122 -24.74 5.67 -4.67
CA GLN A 122 -25.00 7.12 -4.58
C GLN A 122 -23.81 7.98 -4.98
N LEU A 123 -22.57 7.59 -4.56
CA LEU A 123 -21.35 8.31 -4.95
C LEU A 123 -21.12 8.21 -6.45
N VAL A 124 -21.30 7.02 -7.03
CA VAL A 124 -21.16 6.79 -8.48
C VAL A 124 -22.14 7.66 -9.25
N GLU A 125 -23.43 7.64 -8.90
CA GLU A 125 -24.45 8.49 -9.54
C GLU A 125 -24.11 9.98 -9.40
N GLY A 126 -23.75 10.42 -8.18
CA GLY A 126 -23.40 11.81 -7.93
C GLY A 126 -22.17 12.32 -8.69
N MET A 127 -21.22 11.44 -8.97
CA MET A 127 -20.01 11.77 -9.75
C MET A 127 -20.27 11.70 -11.28
N LEU A 128 -21.06 10.73 -11.74
CA LEU A 128 -21.30 10.52 -13.18
C LEU A 128 -22.36 11.44 -13.76
N ASP A 129 -23.41 11.77 -13.03
CA ASP A 129 -24.52 12.60 -13.53
C ASP A 129 -24.10 13.99 -14.04
N PRO A 130 -23.22 14.74 -13.34
CA PRO A 130 -22.69 16.00 -13.87
C PRO A 130 -21.88 15.79 -15.15
N LEU A 131 -21.05 14.74 -15.19
CA LEU A 131 -20.14 14.47 -16.31
C LEU A 131 -20.89 13.99 -17.56
N ALA A 132 -22.01 13.27 -17.38
CA ALA A 132 -22.86 12.82 -18.48
C ALA A 132 -23.52 13.97 -19.24
N ARG A 133 -23.70 15.12 -18.59
CA ARG A 133 -24.27 16.32 -19.24
C ARG A 133 -23.30 17.02 -20.17
N ASP A 134 -22.00 16.94 -19.85
CA ASP A 134 -20.95 17.63 -20.62
C ASP A 134 -20.46 16.80 -21.81
N GLY A 135 -20.85 15.53 -21.92
CA GLY A 135 -20.53 14.61 -23.03
C GLY A 135 -19.06 14.18 -23.12
N ALA A 136 -18.20 14.66 -22.20
CA ALA A 136 -16.81 14.26 -22.06
C ALA A 136 -16.37 14.42 -20.60
N MET A 137 -15.41 13.60 -20.13
CA MET A 137 -14.85 13.71 -18.80
C MET A 137 -13.37 13.32 -18.78
N ASP A 138 -12.64 13.87 -17.81
CA ASP A 138 -11.43 13.22 -17.31
C ASP A 138 -11.83 12.12 -16.35
N LEU A 139 -11.73 10.87 -16.80
CA LEU A 139 -12.15 9.71 -16.02
C LEU A 139 -11.33 9.54 -14.72
N MET A 140 -10.04 9.87 -14.77
CA MET A 140 -9.17 9.75 -13.58
C MET A 140 -9.52 10.83 -12.55
N ALA A 141 -9.51 12.08 -12.94
CA ALA A 141 -9.74 13.20 -12.01
C ALA A 141 -11.20 13.29 -11.55
N GLY A 142 -12.17 12.95 -12.44
CA GLY A 142 -13.59 13.11 -12.14
C GLY A 142 -14.26 11.90 -11.48
N PHE A 143 -13.65 10.71 -11.55
CA PHE A 143 -14.29 9.49 -11.09
C PHE A 143 -13.35 8.46 -10.47
N ALA A 144 -12.35 7.95 -11.22
CA ALA A 144 -11.59 6.78 -10.81
C ALA A 144 -10.73 7.03 -9.56
N LEU A 145 -10.23 8.25 -9.36
CA LEU A 145 -9.46 8.64 -8.19
C LEU A 145 -10.36 9.07 -7.01
N PRO A 146 -11.34 9.99 -7.16
CA PRO A 146 -12.13 10.46 -6.02
C PRO A 146 -13.05 9.39 -5.43
N LEU A 147 -13.60 8.46 -6.22
CA LEU A 147 -14.51 7.45 -5.72
C LEU A 147 -13.91 6.55 -4.63
N PRO A 148 -12.81 5.82 -4.89
CA PRO A 148 -12.21 4.95 -3.87
C PRO A 148 -11.69 5.72 -2.66
N VAL A 149 -11.12 6.92 -2.86
CA VAL A 149 -10.63 7.76 -1.75
C VAL A 149 -11.80 8.16 -0.85
N THR A 150 -12.91 8.60 -1.41
CA THR A 150 -14.11 8.95 -0.62
C THR A 150 -14.63 7.75 0.17
N VAL A 151 -14.72 6.56 -0.47
CA VAL A 151 -15.18 5.33 0.18
C VAL A 151 -14.26 4.93 1.34
N ILE A 152 -12.93 5.02 1.15
CA ILE A 152 -11.96 4.73 2.20
C ILE A 152 -12.07 5.74 3.35
N CYS A 153 -12.18 7.03 3.03
CA CYS A 153 -12.36 8.07 4.03
C CYS A 153 -13.63 7.86 4.88
N GLU A 154 -14.77 7.55 4.23
CA GLU A 154 -16.02 7.26 4.94
C GLU A 154 -15.91 5.99 5.80
N LEU A 155 -15.26 4.93 5.29
CA LEU A 155 -15.03 3.68 6.01
C LEU A 155 -14.16 3.91 7.27
N LEU A 156 -13.11 4.71 7.15
CA LEU A 156 -12.21 5.07 8.25
C LEU A 156 -12.84 6.07 9.22
N GLY A 157 -13.88 6.79 8.81
CA GLY A 157 -14.51 7.85 9.59
C GLY A 157 -13.78 9.18 9.49
N VAL A 158 -13.01 9.42 8.42
CA VAL A 158 -12.36 10.70 8.10
C VAL A 158 -13.44 11.74 7.81
N PRO A 159 -13.44 12.91 8.50
CA PRO A 159 -14.38 14.00 8.23
C PRO A 159 -14.34 14.46 6.77
N VAL A 160 -15.50 14.83 6.23
CA VAL A 160 -15.58 15.32 4.84
C VAL A 160 -14.68 16.52 4.58
N SER A 161 -14.51 17.40 5.60
CA SER A 161 -13.61 18.56 5.53
C SER A 161 -12.14 18.17 5.32
N ASP A 162 -11.74 16.99 5.77
CA ASP A 162 -10.36 16.53 5.80
C ASP A 162 -10.02 15.60 4.61
N GLN A 163 -11.04 15.20 3.83
CA GLN A 163 -10.83 14.35 2.66
C GLN A 163 -9.82 14.92 1.65
N PRO A 164 -9.79 16.25 1.37
CA PRO A 164 -8.77 16.82 0.49
C PRO A 164 -7.34 16.64 1.03
N LEU A 165 -7.13 16.82 2.35
CA LEU A 165 -5.84 16.58 2.99
C LEU A 165 -5.45 15.09 2.89
N PHE A 166 -6.38 14.19 3.21
CA PHE A 166 -6.14 12.75 3.12
C PHE A 166 -5.78 12.32 1.70
N HIS A 167 -6.48 12.87 0.70
CA HIS A 167 -6.20 12.63 -0.70
C HIS A 167 -4.78 13.09 -1.10
N ASP A 168 -4.39 14.32 -0.72
CA ASP A 168 -3.06 14.87 -0.98
C ASP A 168 -1.96 14.00 -0.36
N LEU A 169 -2.13 13.59 0.90
CA LEU A 169 -1.17 12.72 1.60
C LEU A 169 -0.99 11.39 0.88
N VAL A 170 -2.09 10.73 0.50
CA VAL A 170 -2.05 9.46 -0.22
C VAL A 170 -1.42 9.63 -1.61
N GLN A 171 -1.74 10.70 -2.31
CA GLN A 171 -1.15 10.99 -3.62
C GLN A 171 0.36 11.17 -3.52
N ARG A 172 0.85 11.99 -2.60
CA ARG A 172 2.30 12.19 -2.36
C ARG A 172 3.03 10.91 -1.95
N MET A 173 2.35 9.96 -1.28
CA MET A 173 2.91 8.65 -0.97
C MET A 173 3.07 7.74 -2.19
N LEU A 174 2.23 7.91 -3.20
CA LEU A 174 2.16 7.02 -4.37
C LEU A 174 2.80 7.61 -5.63
N GLU A 175 3.16 8.89 -5.61
CA GLU A 175 3.86 9.54 -6.73
C GLU A 175 5.24 8.91 -6.94
N ASP A 176 5.52 8.47 -8.16
CA ASP A 176 6.75 7.77 -8.56
C ASP A 176 7.59 8.55 -9.60
N ASP A 177 7.23 9.80 -9.86
CA ASP A 177 7.96 10.70 -10.75
C ASP A 177 9.06 11.47 -10.01
N GLY A 178 10.26 11.51 -10.60
CA GLY A 178 11.46 12.15 -10.06
C GLY A 178 12.61 11.18 -9.80
N GLU A 179 13.65 11.70 -9.16
CA GLU A 179 14.79 10.89 -8.72
C GLU A 179 14.40 10.03 -7.50
N LEU A 180 15.00 8.84 -7.39
CA LEU A 180 14.65 7.86 -6.35
C LEU A 180 14.69 8.44 -4.93
N ASP A 181 15.70 9.24 -4.63
CA ASP A 181 15.85 9.83 -3.30
C ASP A 181 14.75 10.85 -3.00
N GLU A 182 14.33 11.64 -4.00
CA GLU A 182 13.23 12.61 -3.88
C GLU A 182 11.89 11.91 -3.68
N ILE A 183 11.63 10.83 -4.43
CA ILE A 183 10.44 9.99 -4.27
C ILE A 183 10.38 9.42 -2.85
N LEU A 184 11.47 8.88 -2.37
CA LEU A 184 11.56 8.28 -1.03
C LEU A 184 11.35 9.31 0.09
N GLU A 185 11.94 10.49 -0.02
CA GLU A 185 11.76 11.59 0.94
C GLU A 185 10.31 12.08 0.96
N ARG A 186 9.73 12.34 -0.22
CA ARG A 186 8.35 12.79 -0.35
C ARG A 186 7.36 11.79 0.24
N SER A 187 7.51 10.52 -0.13
CA SER A 187 6.68 9.42 0.38
C SER A 187 6.82 9.25 1.89
N PHE A 188 8.03 9.39 2.42
CA PHE A 188 8.29 9.32 3.86
C PHE A 188 7.59 10.44 4.62
N HIS A 189 7.75 11.69 4.20
CA HIS A 189 7.11 12.84 4.85
C HIS A 189 5.58 12.75 4.80
N ALA A 190 5.02 12.43 3.64
CA ALA A 190 3.57 12.24 3.52
C ALA A 190 3.03 11.14 4.42
N ARG A 191 3.80 10.06 4.61
CA ARG A 191 3.44 8.98 5.52
C ARG A 191 3.48 9.42 6.99
N VAL A 192 4.51 10.14 7.42
CA VAL A 192 4.59 10.67 8.80
C VAL A 192 3.40 11.59 9.09
N GLU A 193 3.08 12.50 8.17
CA GLU A 193 1.92 13.38 8.29
C GLU A 193 0.60 12.57 8.36
N LEU A 194 0.47 11.52 7.56
CA LEU A 194 -0.70 10.64 7.61
C LEU A 194 -0.80 9.87 8.93
N GLU A 195 0.32 9.37 9.45
CA GLU A 195 0.36 8.67 10.74
C GLU A 195 -0.04 9.61 11.90
N GLU A 196 0.43 10.86 11.90
CA GLU A 196 0.03 11.88 12.89
C GLU A 196 -1.47 12.19 12.79
N TYR A 197 -1.97 12.42 11.58
CA TYR A 197 -3.39 12.66 11.35
C TYR A 197 -4.26 11.49 11.83
N MET A 198 -3.89 10.26 11.46
CA MET A 198 -4.63 9.06 11.85
C MET A 198 -4.53 8.81 13.36
N GLY A 199 -3.40 9.12 13.98
CA GLY A 199 -3.23 9.10 15.44
C GLY A 199 -4.20 10.04 16.14
N GLY A 200 -4.33 11.28 15.66
CA GLY A 200 -5.30 12.26 16.18
C GLY A 200 -6.76 11.78 16.02
N LEU A 201 -7.08 11.20 14.87
CA LEU A 201 -8.41 10.63 14.62
C LEU A 201 -8.70 9.44 15.56
N LEU A 202 -7.70 8.60 15.83
CA LEU A 202 -7.82 7.46 16.75
C LEU A 202 -8.11 7.92 18.18
N GLU A 203 -7.40 8.96 18.68
CA GLU A 203 -7.67 9.54 20.00
C GLU A 203 -9.07 10.16 20.09
N GLU A 204 -9.52 10.85 19.04
CA GLU A 204 -10.90 11.35 18.97
C GLU A 204 -11.90 10.20 19.08
N ARG A 205 -11.68 9.07 18.39
CA ARG A 205 -12.57 7.90 18.44
C ARG A 205 -12.51 7.15 19.77
N ARG A 206 -11.41 7.22 20.50
CA ARG A 206 -11.35 6.74 21.89
C ARG A 206 -12.27 7.53 22.81
N ALA A 207 -12.30 8.85 22.66
CA ALA A 207 -13.14 9.74 23.45
C ALA A 207 -14.61 9.73 22.98
N HIS A 208 -14.85 9.66 21.67
CA HIS A 208 -16.15 9.79 21.04
C HIS A 208 -16.35 8.70 19.95
N PRO A 209 -16.66 7.46 20.35
CA PRO A 209 -16.85 6.35 19.41
C PRO A 209 -17.99 6.63 18.41
N ARG A 210 -17.78 6.22 17.14
CA ARG A 210 -18.75 6.31 16.04
C ARG A 210 -18.95 4.94 15.41
N ASP A 211 -19.82 4.86 14.38
CA ASP A 211 -19.97 3.65 13.59
C ASP A 211 -19.03 3.67 12.36
N ASP A 212 -17.71 3.63 12.65
CA ASP A 212 -16.64 3.61 11.67
C ASP A 212 -15.58 2.55 12.01
N LEU A 213 -14.65 2.32 11.07
CA LEU A 213 -13.60 1.33 11.23
C LEU A 213 -12.63 1.70 12.38
N MET A 214 -12.28 3.00 12.52
CA MET A 214 -11.39 3.45 13.58
C MET A 214 -11.95 3.16 14.96
N SER A 215 -13.24 3.42 15.18
CA SER A 215 -13.93 3.07 16.43
C SER A 215 -14.00 1.57 16.67
N ALA A 216 -14.13 0.77 15.60
CA ALA A 216 -14.09 -0.68 15.72
C ALA A 216 -12.71 -1.18 16.15
N LEU A 217 -11.63 -0.63 15.57
CA LEU A 217 -10.25 -0.98 15.93
C LEU A 217 -9.93 -0.60 17.39
N VAL A 218 -10.36 0.59 17.84
CA VAL A 218 -10.22 1.02 19.25
C VAL A 218 -10.89 0.05 20.20
N ARG A 219 -12.11 -0.42 19.90
CA ARG A 219 -12.81 -1.41 20.75
C ARG A 219 -12.04 -2.72 20.85
N VAL A 220 -11.54 -3.23 19.72
CA VAL A 220 -10.77 -4.48 19.69
C VAL A 220 -9.45 -4.35 20.44
N GLU A 221 -8.76 -3.21 20.32
CA GLU A 221 -7.54 -2.92 21.09
C GLU A 221 -7.82 -2.96 22.61
N GLN A 222 -8.90 -2.32 23.05
CA GLN A 222 -9.32 -2.30 24.46
C GLN A 222 -9.68 -3.69 24.98
N GLU A 223 -10.42 -4.48 24.21
CA GLU A 223 -10.78 -5.85 24.57
C GLU A 223 -9.53 -6.75 24.73
N LEU A 224 -8.55 -6.61 23.87
CA LEU A 224 -7.30 -7.37 23.96
C LEU A 224 -6.41 -6.92 25.13
N SER A 225 -6.37 -5.63 25.44
CA SER A 225 -5.65 -5.13 26.60
C SER A 225 -6.24 -5.64 27.91
N LEU A 226 -7.55 -5.91 27.96
CA LEU A 226 -8.23 -6.49 29.11
C LEU A 226 -8.00 -7.98 29.29
N ILE A 227 -7.59 -8.70 28.22
CA ILE A 227 -7.30 -10.15 28.29
C ILE A 227 -5.87 -10.41 28.81
N HIS A 228 -4.99 -9.41 28.77
CA HIS A 228 -3.60 -9.53 29.23
C HIS A 228 -3.35 -8.96 30.66
N ILE A 229 -4.41 -8.63 31.41
CA ILE A 229 -4.39 -8.40 32.84
C ILE A 229 -4.84 -9.67 33.54
#